data_54aa58d34e0f891cc6e2d9e4fe30d368
#
_entry.id   54aa58d34e0f891cc6e2d9e4fe30d368
#
_cell.length_a   1.000
_cell.length_b   1.000
_cell.length_c   1.000
_cell.angle_alpha   90.00
_cell.angle_beta   90.00
_cell.angle_gamma   90.00
#
_symmetry.space_group_name_H-M   'P 1'
#
loop_
_entity.id
_entity.type
_entity.pdbx_description
1 polymer ?
#
loop_
_entity_poly.entity_id
_entity_poly.type
_entity_poly.pdbx_seq_one_letter_code
_entity_poly.pdbx_strand_id
1 'polypeptide(L)'
;QFKAERPNQLWVSDFTYVSTWQGWLYVAFVIDVYARRIVGWRVSSSMHTDFVLDALEQALYARQPERDGALIHHSDRGSQYVSIRYSERLSEAGIEPSVGSKGDSYDNALAETINGLYKAEVIHRRSWPTRESVELATLEWVSWFNHHRLLGPIGYIPPAEAEANYYRQLASQTSMVVA
;
A
#
# COMPACT_ATOMS: atom_id res chain seq x y z
N GLN A 1 11.96 15.34 7.97
CA GLN A 1 11.68 14.40 6.88
C GLN A 1 11.47 13.01 7.47
N PHE A 2 10.27 12.49 7.40
CA PHE A 2 9.94 11.19 7.98
C PHE A 2 10.53 10.06 7.14
N LYS A 3 11.18 9.12 7.79
CA LYS A 3 11.66 7.91 7.16
C LYS A 3 11.25 6.73 8.04
N ALA A 4 10.53 5.76 7.45
CA ALA A 4 10.13 4.58 8.18
C ALA A 4 11.35 3.73 8.54
N GLU A 5 11.42 3.31 9.79
CA GLU A 5 12.56 2.54 10.33
C GLU A 5 12.26 1.04 10.41
N ARG A 6 11.00 0.67 10.26
CA ARG A 6 10.57 -0.73 10.33
C ARG A 6 9.30 -0.95 9.53
N PRO A 7 9.02 -2.20 9.14
CA PRO A 7 7.72 -2.53 8.56
C PRO A 7 6.57 -2.22 9.53
N ASN A 8 5.41 -1.91 8.98
CA ASN A 8 4.19 -1.58 9.73
C ASN A 8 4.34 -0.37 10.65
N GLN A 9 5.19 0.58 10.30
CA GLN A 9 5.29 1.85 11.00
C GLN A 9 4.47 2.94 10.30
N LEU A 10 4.52 2.98 8.97
CA LEU A 10 3.76 3.94 8.18
C LEU A 10 3.22 3.27 6.92
N TRP A 11 1.91 3.33 6.74
CA TRP A 11 1.24 2.96 5.50
C TRP A 11 0.72 4.21 4.82
N VAL A 12 0.80 4.23 3.49
CA VAL A 12 0.16 5.25 2.66
C VAL A 12 -0.83 4.57 1.75
N SER A 13 -1.92 5.25 1.43
CA SER A 13 -2.88 4.73 0.46
C SER A 13 -3.28 5.81 -0.53
N ASP A 14 -3.63 5.36 -1.71
CA ASP A 14 -4.10 6.21 -2.79
C ASP A 14 -4.89 5.35 -3.76
N PHE A 15 -5.60 6.00 -4.69
CA PHE A 15 -6.33 5.27 -5.72
C PHE A 15 -6.15 5.94 -7.08
N THR A 16 -6.41 5.17 -8.12
CA THR A 16 -6.34 5.65 -9.49
C THR A 16 -7.52 5.14 -10.30
N TYR A 17 -7.69 5.69 -11.48
CA TYR A 17 -8.77 5.35 -12.41
C TYR A 17 -8.24 4.48 -13.54
N VAL A 18 -9.07 3.56 -14.01
CA VAL A 18 -8.76 2.70 -15.16
C VAL A 18 -9.97 2.68 -16.08
N SER A 19 -9.75 2.96 -17.38
CA SER A 19 -10.80 2.90 -18.37
C SER A 19 -10.92 1.48 -18.91
N THR A 20 -12.16 0.97 -18.98
CA THR A 20 -12.45 -0.33 -19.59
C THR A 20 -13.57 -0.20 -20.60
N TRP A 21 -13.82 -1.26 -21.37
CA TRP A 21 -14.94 -1.28 -22.32
C TRP A 21 -16.30 -1.20 -21.61
N GLN A 22 -16.34 -1.53 -20.31
CA GLN A 22 -17.55 -1.51 -19.49
C GLN A 22 -17.64 -0.26 -18.60
N GLY A 23 -16.76 0.72 -18.79
CA GLY A 23 -16.73 1.95 -18.01
C GLY A 23 -15.50 2.07 -17.13
N TRP A 24 -15.56 3.05 -16.21
CA TRP A 24 -14.43 3.34 -15.32
C TRP A 24 -14.33 2.33 -14.19
N LEU A 25 -13.10 1.98 -13.87
CA LEU A 25 -12.75 1.25 -12.65
C LEU A 25 -11.90 2.13 -11.76
N TYR A 26 -11.87 1.78 -10.49
CA TYR A 26 -11.08 2.43 -9.46
C TYR A 26 -10.18 1.39 -8.82
N VAL A 27 -8.91 1.70 -8.64
CA VAL A 27 -7.93 0.78 -8.07
C VAL A 27 -7.26 1.46 -6.89
N ALA A 28 -7.40 0.88 -5.70
CA ALA A 28 -6.77 1.37 -4.49
C ALA A 28 -5.58 0.50 -4.12
N PHE A 29 -4.51 1.14 -3.63
CA PHE A 29 -3.35 0.46 -3.07
C PHE A 29 -3.08 0.98 -1.67
N VAL A 30 -2.68 0.08 -0.79
CA VAL A 30 -2.10 0.39 0.52
C VAL A 30 -0.65 -0.07 0.49
N ILE A 31 0.26 0.82 0.84
CA ILE A 31 1.69 0.61 0.66
C ILE A 31 2.40 0.81 1.99
N ASP A 32 3.22 -0.16 2.38
CA ASP A 32 4.10 -0.01 3.54
C ASP A 32 5.33 0.78 3.11
N VAL A 33 5.56 1.92 3.76
CA VAL A 33 6.58 2.87 3.36
C VAL A 33 8.01 2.34 3.59
N TYR A 34 8.19 1.43 4.55
CA TYR A 34 9.53 0.93 4.87
C TYR A 34 10.22 0.30 3.65
N ALA A 35 9.59 -0.69 3.06
CA ALA A 35 10.15 -1.43 1.92
C ALA A 35 9.37 -1.21 0.63
N ARG A 36 8.39 -0.32 0.62
CA ARG A 36 7.52 -0.03 -0.51
C ARG A 36 6.66 -1.23 -0.93
N ARG A 37 6.45 -2.16 -0.01
CA ARG A 37 5.62 -3.33 -0.27
C ARG A 37 4.15 -2.94 -0.37
N ILE A 38 3.48 -3.43 -1.40
CA ILE A 38 2.03 -3.28 -1.53
C ILE A 38 1.38 -4.31 -0.61
N VAL A 39 0.70 -3.84 0.43
CA VAL A 39 0.15 -4.71 1.47
C VAL A 39 -1.36 -4.90 1.34
N GLY A 40 -2.02 -4.09 0.54
CA GLY A 40 -3.43 -4.23 0.24
C GLY A 40 -3.78 -3.56 -1.08
N TRP A 41 -4.81 -4.08 -1.77
CA TRP A 41 -5.28 -3.50 -3.01
C TRP A 41 -6.71 -3.94 -3.30
N ARG A 42 -7.42 -3.15 -4.11
CA ARG A 42 -8.79 -3.47 -4.51
C ARG A 42 -9.09 -2.83 -5.86
N VAL A 43 -9.76 -3.58 -6.74
CA VAL A 43 -10.33 -3.07 -7.99
C VAL A 43 -11.84 -3.00 -7.83
N SER A 44 -12.46 -1.86 -8.16
CA SER A 44 -13.90 -1.66 -7.99
C SER A 44 -14.48 -0.92 -9.18
N SER A 45 -15.72 -1.22 -9.51
CA SER A 45 -16.50 -0.46 -10.50
C SER A 45 -17.22 0.75 -9.90
N SER A 46 -17.06 0.98 -8.60
CA SER A 46 -17.75 2.06 -7.87
C SER A 46 -16.77 2.84 -7.02
N MET A 47 -16.96 4.16 -6.94
CA MET A 47 -16.18 5.06 -6.10
C MET A 47 -16.66 5.12 -4.65
N HIS A 48 -17.45 4.18 -4.21
CA HIS A 48 -17.86 4.13 -2.80
C HIS A 48 -16.65 3.90 -1.90
N THR A 49 -16.72 4.42 -0.68
CA THR A 49 -15.66 4.27 0.33
C THR A 49 -15.31 2.83 0.63
N ASP A 50 -16.20 1.90 0.29
CA ASP A 50 -16.01 0.48 0.57
C ASP A 50 -14.82 -0.12 -0.17
N PHE A 51 -14.49 0.33 -1.39
CA PHE A 51 -13.37 -0.27 -2.12
C PHE A 51 -12.03 0.08 -1.47
N VAL A 52 -11.89 1.28 -0.92
CA VAL A 52 -10.69 1.68 -0.20
C VAL A 52 -10.64 0.97 1.16
N LEU A 53 -11.79 0.84 1.80
CA LEU A 53 -11.90 0.09 3.06
C LEU A 53 -11.55 -1.39 2.84
N ASP A 54 -11.98 -1.98 1.72
CA ASP A 54 -11.63 -3.36 1.37
C ASP A 54 -10.12 -3.53 1.19
N ALA A 55 -9.44 -2.56 0.57
CA ALA A 55 -7.99 -2.58 0.44
C ALA A 55 -7.30 -2.50 1.82
N LEU A 56 -7.83 -1.66 2.70
CA LEU A 56 -7.34 -1.57 4.09
C LEU A 56 -7.56 -2.87 4.85
N GLU A 57 -8.75 -3.47 4.73
CA GLU A 57 -9.06 -4.75 5.38
C GLU A 57 -8.11 -5.86 4.91
N GLN A 58 -7.80 -5.89 3.62
CA GLN A 58 -6.83 -6.85 3.08
C GLN A 58 -5.45 -6.65 3.71
N ALA A 59 -5.00 -5.39 3.84
CA ALA A 59 -3.73 -5.07 4.47
C ALA A 59 -3.71 -5.47 5.95
N LEU A 60 -4.78 -5.19 6.68
CA LEU A 60 -4.90 -5.55 8.09
C LEU A 60 -4.85 -7.07 8.27
N TYR A 61 -5.55 -7.81 7.42
CA TYR A 61 -5.56 -9.27 7.47
C TYR A 61 -4.18 -9.85 7.19
N ALA A 62 -3.52 -9.35 6.14
CA ALA A 62 -2.22 -9.87 5.72
C ALA A 62 -1.10 -9.52 6.71
N ARG A 63 -1.16 -8.35 7.32
CA ARG A 63 -0.07 -7.83 8.14
C ARG A 63 -0.29 -7.98 9.63
N GLN A 64 -1.53 -7.99 10.08
CA GLN A 64 -1.93 -8.07 11.49
C GLN A 64 -1.06 -7.17 12.39
N PRO A 65 -1.04 -5.85 12.13
CA PRO A 65 -0.19 -4.95 12.89
C PRO A 65 -0.62 -4.89 14.35
N GLU A 66 0.34 -4.62 15.25
CA GLU A 66 0.04 -4.47 16.66
C GLU A 66 -0.88 -3.28 16.91
N ARG A 67 -1.80 -3.43 17.86
CA ARG A 67 -2.83 -2.43 18.16
C ARG A 67 -2.37 -1.46 19.23
N ASP A 68 -1.15 -0.97 19.09
CA ASP A 68 -0.52 -0.08 20.09
C ASP A 68 -0.44 1.38 19.64
N GLY A 69 -1.07 1.71 18.50
CA GLY A 69 -1.03 3.05 17.92
C GLY A 69 0.29 3.43 17.28
N ALA A 70 1.23 2.49 17.14
CA ALA A 70 2.53 2.76 16.53
C ALA A 70 2.47 2.83 15.00
N LEU A 71 1.48 2.19 14.39
CA LEU A 71 1.28 2.26 12.95
C LEU A 71 0.49 3.52 12.61
N ILE A 72 1.03 4.31 11.69
CA ILE A 72 0.38 5.50 11.16
C ILE A 72 -0.09 5.19 9.74
N HIS A 73 -1.32 5.57 9.42
CA HIS A 73 -1.87 5.46 8.08
C HIS A 73 -2.08 6.86 7.51
N HIS A 74 -1.37 7.16 6.44
CA HIS A 74 -1.47 8.44 5.76
C HIS A 74 -2.28 8.31 4.47
N SER A 75 -3.23 9.23 4.26
CA SER A 75 -3.96 9.34 3.00
C SER A 75 -3.91 10.77 2.50
N ASP A 76 -4.06 10.96 1.19
CA ASP A 76 -4.06 12.28 0.59
C ASP A 76 -5.22 13.11 1.12
N ARG A 77 -4.94 14.38 1.44
CA ARG A 77 -5.93 15.32 1.95
C ARG A 77 -7.11 15.50 0.99
N GLY A 78 -6.87 15.47 -0.31
CA GLY A 78 -7.91 15.65 -1.31
C GLY A 78 -8.77 14.41 -1.55
N SER A 79 -8.44 13.28 -0.93
CA SER A 79 -9.16 12.06 -1.19
C SER A 79 -10.53 12.05 -0.52
N GLN A 80 -11.55 11.74 -1.30
CA GLN A 80 -12.94 11.74 -0.84
C GLN A 80 -13.30 10.46 -0.08
N TYR A 81 -12.38 9.52 0.01
CA TYR A 81 -12.66 8.23 0.65
C TYR A 81 -12.33 8.20 2.13
N VAL A 82 -11.82 9.29 2.70
CA VAL A 82 -11.62 9.35 4.16
C VAL A 82 -12.98 9.61 4.79
N SER A 83 -13.72 8.55 5.00
CA SER A 83 -15.05 8.56 5.57
C SER A 83 -15.02 8.25 7.06
N ILE A 84 -16.15 8.44 7.72
CA ILE A 84 -16.32 8.07 9.13
C ILE A 84 -16.04 6.57 9.31
N ARG A 85 -16.56 5.71 8.42
CA ARG A 85 -16.34 4.25 8.51
C ARG A 85 -14.86 3.90 8.40
N TYR A 86 -14.14 4.56 7.48
CA TYR A 86 -12.71 4.33 7.29
C TYR A 86 -11.93 4.74 8.54
N SER A 87 -12.22 5.93 9.07
CA SER A 87 -11.59 6.43 10.29
C SER A 87 -11.90 5.57 11.50
N GLU A 88 -13.14 5.11 11.64
CA GLU A 88 -13.53 4.19 12.69
C GLU A 88 -12.76 2.88 12.61
N ARG A 89 -12.60 2.35 11.39
CA ARG A 89 -11.86 1.10 11.20
C ARG A 89 -10.38 1.23 11.59
N LEU A 90 -9.75 2.35 11.24
CA LEU A 90 -8.37 2.63 11.67
C LEU A 90 -8.29 2.67 13.20
N SER A 91 -9.22 3.35 13.84
CA SER A 91 -9.27 3.44 15.30
C SER A 91 -9.43 2.07 15.95
N GLU A 92 -10.34 1.24 15.42
CA GLU A 92 -10.54 -0.13 15.93
C GLU A 92 -9.29 -0.99 15.80
N ALA A 93 -8.50 -0.77 14.76
CA ALA A 93 -7.26 -1.49 14.53
C ALA A 93 -6.07 -0.92 15.31
N GLY A 94 -6.28 0.17 16.05
CA GLY A 94 -5.20 0.83 16.79
C GLY A 94 -4.22 1.58 15.89
N ILE A 95 -4.68 2.05 14.75
CA ILE A 95 -3.87 2.76 13.77
C ILE A 95 -4.18 4.26 13.86
N GLU A 96 -3.14 5.07 13.90
CA GLU A 96 -3.28 6.52 13.92
C GLU A 96 -3.46 7.06 12.51
N PRO A 97 -4.57 7.76 12.21
CA PRO A 97 -4.74 8.39 10.91
C PRO A 97 -3.91 9.68 10.81
N SER A 98 -3.36 9.93 9.63
CA SER A 98 -2.65 11.16 9.30
C SER A 98 -3.16 11.69 7.97
N VAL A 99 -3.60 12.93 7.96
CA VAL A 99 -4.07 13.62 6.75
C VAL A 99 -3.47 15.01 6.74
N GLY A 100 -2.64 15.30 5.74
CA GLY A 100 -2.13 16.65 5.53
C GLY A 100 -1.11 17.14 6.55
N SER A 101 -0.27 16.25 7.10
CA SER A 101 0.78 16.63 8.02
C SER A 101 2.11 16.95 7.31
N LYS A 102 3.12 17.35 8.07
CA LYS A 102 4.48 17.54 7.53
C LYS A 102 5.04 16.24 6.98
N GLY A 103 5.62 16.30 5.80
CA GLY A 103 6.12 15.12 5.10
C GLY A 103 5.13 14.54 4.09
N ASP A 104 3.93 15.10 4.02
CA ASP A 104 2.86 14.64 3.15
C ASP A 104 3.27 14.58 1.69
N SER A 105 4.02 15.58 1.21
CA SER A 105 4.44 15.61 -0.19
C SER A 105 5.37 14.43 -0.53
N TYR A 106 6.18 13.97 0.42
CA TYR A 106 7.04 12.80 0.22
C TYR A 106 6.20 11.50 0.19
N ASP A 107 5.28 11.37 1.11
CA ASP A 107 4.42 10.19 1.20
C ASP A 107 3.48 10.11 -0.01
N ASN A 108 2.91 11.25 -0.42
CA ASN A 108 2.10 11.33 -1.63
C ASN A 108 2.93 10.99 -2.87
N ALA A 109 4.20 11.44 -2.92
CA ALA A 109 5.08 11.13 -4.04
C ALA A 109 5.33 9.62 -4.17
N LEU A 110 5.45 8.90 -3.05
CA LEU A 110 5.58 7.44 -3.09
C LEU A 110 4.32 6.79 -3.67
N ALA A 111 3.15 7.18 -3.20
CA ALA A 111 1.88 6.67 -3.71
C ALA A 111 1.71 6.97 -5.20
N GLU A 112 2.03 8.20 -5.62
CA GLU A 112 1.99 8.60 -7.02
C GLU A 112 2.96 7.79 -7.87
N THR A 113 4.16 7.52 -7.37
CA THR A 113 5.16 6.71 -8.06
C THR A 113 4.64 5.31 -8.32
N ILE A 114 4.05 4.67 -7.32
CA ILE A 114 3.51 3.31 -7.48
C ILE A 114 2.32 3.30 -8.42
N ASN A 115 1.41 4.27 -8.32
CA ASN A 115 0.33 4.40 -9.29
C ASN A 115 0.84 4.62 -10.71
N GLY A 116 1.89 5.41 -10.88
CA GLY A 116 2.53 5.65 -12.17
C GLY A 116 3.13 4.38 -12.77
N LEU A 117 3.83 3.61 -11.95
CA LEU A 117 4.39 2.32 -12.37
C LEU A 117 3.29 1.33 -12.75
N TYR A 118 2.24 1.25 -11.97
CA TYR A 118 1.08 0.40 -12.25
C TYR A 118 0.47 0.75 -13.61
N LYS A 119 0.21 2.03 -13.85
CA LYS A 119 -0.36 2.48 -15.12
C LYS A 119 0.56 2.17 -16.30
N ALA A 120 1.86 2.46 -16.17
CA ALA A 120 2.82 2.24 -17.24
C ALA A 120 3.06 0.76 -17.53
N GLU A 121 3.10 -0.07 -16.50
CA GLU A 121 3.50 -1.48 -16.63
C GLU A 121 2.32 -2.42 -16.84
N VAL A 122 1.12 -2.02 -16.44
CA VAL A 122 -0.08 -2.84 -16.57
C VAL A 122 -1.10 -2.18 -17.48
N ILE A 123 -1.62 -1.04 -17.07
CA ILE A 123 -2.85 -0.48 -17.65
C ILE A 123 -2.65 -0.01 -19.09
N HIS A 124 -1.57 0.73 -19.35
CA HIS A 124 -1.32 1.29 -20.68
C HIS A 124 -0.73 0.30 -21.68
N ARG A 125 -0.57 -0.97 -21.28
CA ARG A 125 0.00 -2.02 -22.13
C ARG A 125 -1.02 -2.63 -23.09
N ARG A 126 -2.31 -2.53 -22.79
CA ARG A 126 -3.38 -3.08 -23.62
C ARG A 126 -4.72 -2.43 -23.27
N SER A 127 -5.76 -2.76 -24.01
CA SER A 127 -7.13 -2.39 -23.64
C SER A 127 -7.73 -3.44 -22.70
N TRP A 128 -8.71 -3.02 -21.93
CA TRP A 128 -9.28 -3.82 -20.84
C TRP A 128 -10.77 -4.05 -21.09
N PRO A 129 -11.18 -5.28 -21.43
CA PRO A 129 -12.60 -5.56 -21.67
C PRO A 129 -13.43 -5.56 -20.40
N THR A 130 -12.93 -6.12 -19.29
CA THR A 130 -13.71 -6.37 -18.09
C THR A 130 -12.95 -6.00 -16.81
N ARG A 131 -13.71 -5.86 -15.72
CA ARG A 131 -13.12 -5.69 -14.40
C ARG A 131 -12.24 -6.89 -14.00
N GLU A 132 -12.71 -8.09 -14.31
CA GLU A 132 -12.01 -9.33 -13.98
C GLU A 132 -10.64 -9.40 -14.66
N SER A 133 -10.53 -8.92 -15.89
CA SER A 133 -9.23 -8.88 -16.58
C SER A 133 -8.25 -7.93 -15.87
N VAL A 134 -8.74 -6.79 -15.38
CA VAL A 134 -7.92 -5.86 -14.62
C VAL A 134 -7.54 -6.45 -13.25
N GLU A 135 -8.48 -7.10 -12.58
CA GLU A 135 -8.21 -7.74 -11.27
C GLU A 135 -7.09 -8.78 -11.37
N LEU A 136 -7.17 -9.66 -12.38
CA LEU A 136 -6.16 -10.71 -12.56
C LEU A 136 -4.79 -10.12 -12.86
N ALA A 137 -4.71 -9.14 -13.74
CA ALA A 137 -3.45 -8.49 -14.08
C ALA A 137 -2.88 -7.74 -12.88
N THR A 138 -3.74 -7.13 -12.06
CA THR A 138 -3.31 -6.42 -10.85
C THR A 138 -2.77 -7.41 -9.82
N LEU A 139 -3.43 -8.53 -9.62
CA LEU A 139 -2.96 -9.59 -8.72
C LEU A 139 -1.56 -10.05 -9.12
N GLU A 140 -1.35 -10.33 -10.38
CA GLU A 140 -0.07 -10.79 -10.90
C GLU A 140 1.01 -9.71 -10.75
N TRP A 141 0.68 -8.46 -11.05
CA TRP A 141 1.62 -7.36 -10.94
C TRP A 141 2.02 -7.08 -9.50
N VAL A 142 1.07 -7.08 -8.56
CA VAL A 142 1.36 -6.88 -7.13
C VAL A 142 2.30 -7.97 -6.61
N SER A 143 2.02 -9.23 -6.96
CA SER A 143 2.89 -10.33 -6.58
C SER A 143 4.30 -10.16 -7.14
N TRP A 144 4.40 -9.83 -8.42
CA TRP A 144 5.69 -9.58 -9.05
C TRP A 144 6.41 -8.38 -8.42
N PHE A 145 5.68 -7.29 -8.21
CA PHE A 145 6.25 -6.07 -7.60
C PHE A 145 6.87 -6.38 -6.24
N ASN A 146 6.13 -7.09 -5.40
CA ASN A 146 6.58 -7.38 -4.04
C ASN A 146 7.74 -8.38 -3.98
N HIS A 147 7.78 -9.35 -4.88
CA HIS A 147 8.71 -10.48 -4.76
C HIS A 147 9.85 -10.46 -5.79
N HIS A 148 9.72 -9.70 -6.86
CA HIS A 148 10.70 -9.74 -7.96
C HIS A 148 11.19 -8.37 -8.41
N ARG A 149 10.41 -7.30 -8.19
CA ARG A 149 10.81 -5.99 -8.65
C ARG A 149 12.00 -5.46 -7.86
N LEU A 150 13.06 -5.07 -8.57
CA LEU A 150 14.25 -4.48 -7.96
C LEU A 150 14.02 -2.97 -7.80
N LEU A 151 14.05 -2.49 -6.55
CA LEU A 151 13.85 -1.08 -6.25
C LEU A 151 15.13 -0.42 -5.75
N GLY A 152 15.58 0.61 -6.47
CA GLY A 152 16.80 1.34 -6.13
C GLY A 152 16.80 1.87 -4.69
N PRO A 153 15.73 2.55 -4.23
CA PRO A 153 15.72 3.14 -2.88
C PRO A 153 15.89 2.16 -1.73
N ILE A 154 15.68 0.87 -1.94
CA ILE A 154 15.87 -0.15 -0.91
C ILE A 154 17.02 -1.11 -1.23
N GLY A 155 17.92 -0.69 -2.11
CA GLY A 155 19.15 -1.44 -2.38
C GLY A 155 19.06 -2.39 -3.56
N TYR A 156 18.18 -2.12 -4.53
CA TYR A 156 18.00 -2.93 -5.75
C TYR A 156 17.59 -4.38 -5.43
N ILE A 157 16.75 -4.53 -4.43
CA ILE A 157 16.13 -5.80 -4.06
C ILE A 157 14.60 -5.64 -4.03
N PRO A 158 13.86 -6.76 -4.10
CA PRO A 158 12.40 -6.68 -3.99
C PRO A 158 11.92 -6.25 -2.60
N PRO A 159 10.74 -5.61 -2.52
CA PRO A 159 10.16 -5.21 -1.24
C PRO A 159 10.09 -6.34 -0.19
N ALA A 160 9.64 -7.52 -0.59
CA ALA A 160 9.54 -8.65 0.34
C ALA A 160 10.91 -9.08 0.88
N GLU A 161 11.96 -8.99 0.05
CA GLU A 161 13.32 -9.31 0.48
C GLU A 161 13.85 -8.27 1.47
N ALA A 162 13.58 -6.99 1.22
CA ALA A 162 13.97 -5.93 2.15
C ALA A 162 13.33 -6.12 3.52
N GLU A 163 12.07 -6.52 3.58
CA GLU A 163 11.41 -6.84 4.84
C GLU A 163 12.01 -8.07 5.51
N ALA A 164 12.27 -9.11 4.74
CA ALA A 164 12.89 -10.32 5.28
C ALA A 164 14.27 -10.01 5.87
N ASN A 165 15.04 -9.14 5.22
CA ASN A 165 16.33 -8.70 5.74
C ASN A 165 16.19 -7.96 7.07
N TYR A 166 15.17 -7.10 7.19
CA TYR A 166 14.91 -6.40 8.45
C TYR A 166 14.68 -7.41 9.58
N TYR A 167 13.82 -8.39 9.37
CA TYR A 167 13.49 -9.37 10.42
C TYR A 167 14.66 -10.28 10.75
N ARG A 168 15.49 -10.64 9.77
CA ARG A 168 16.73 -11.39 10.04
C ARG A 168 17.69 -10.60 10.90
N GLN A 169 17.88 -9.32 10.63
CA GLN A 169 18.73 -8.45 11.43
C GLN A 169 18.20 -8.31 12.84
N LEU A 170 16.88 -8.14 12.98
CA LEU A 170 16.23 -8.03 14.29
C LEU A 170 16.44 -9.30 15.11
N ALA A 171 16.26 -10.47 14.51
CA ALA A 171 16.45 -11.75 15.16
C ALA A 171 17.92 -11.95 15.59
N SER A 172 18.86 -11.55 14.74
CA SER A 172 20.30 -11.62 15.05
C SER A 172 20.66 -10.73 16.25
N GLN A 173 20.13 -9.50 16.28
CA GLN A 173 20.36 -8.59 17.40
C GLN A 173 19.78 -9.14 18.70
N THR A 174 18.59 -9.73 18.65
CA THR A 174 17.94 -10.34 19.81
C THR A 174 18.77 -11.52 20.33
N SER A 175 19.29 -12.37 19.43
CA SER A 175 20.15 -13.50 19.82
C SER A 175 21.44 -13.02 20.50
N MET A 176 22.03 -11.95 20.02
CA MET A 176 23.26 -11.39 20.63
C MET A 176 23.01 -10.84 22.02
N VAL A 177 21.84 -10.26 22.27
CA VAL A 177 21.48 -9.71 23.57
C VAL A 177 21.19 -10.82 24.58
N VAL A 178 20.65 -11.94 24.15
CA VAL A 178 20.30 -13.08 25.01
C VAL A 178 21.49 -13.99 25.27
N ALA A 179 22.47 -13.99 24.38
CA ALA A 179 23.71 -14.74 24.59
C ALA A 179 24.61 -13.98 25.57
#